data_51634dbeb9076aa85dd9f105075e6f5f
#
_entry.id   51634dbeb9076aa85dd9f105075e6f5f
#
_cell.length_a   1.000
_cell.length_b   1.000
_cell.length_c   1.000
_cell.angle_alpha   90.00
_cell.angle_beta   90.00
_cell.angle_gamma   90.00
#
_symmetry.space_group_name_H-M   'P 1'
#
loop_
_entity.id
_entity.type
_entity.pdbx_description
1 polymer ?
#
loop_
_entity_poly.entity_id
_entity_poly.type
_entity_poly.pdbx_seq_one_letter_code
_entity_poly.pdbx_strand_id
1 'polypeptide(L)'
;MACFFTIDVYIDKTKGRGSYDDDIEKVKPIVESYGGEYLARTENVTALSPLRRPDRVIIIRFPSREKLDACFASDEYRQIMHERIDSVDARALIVEE
;
A
#
# COMPACT_ATOMS: atom_id res chain seq x y z
N MET A 1 9.19 -18.37 -4.17
CA MET A 1 8.94 -17.39 -5.23
C MET A 1 8.51 -16.07 -4.62
N ALA A 2 8.95 -14.96 -5.19
CA ALA A 2 8.62 -13.65 -4.66
C ALA A 2 7.22 -13.21 -5.08
N CYS A 3 6.56 -12.48 -4.19
CA CYS A 3 5.26 -11.91 -4.43
C CYS A 3 5.33 -10.41 -4.10
N PHE A 4 4.94 -9.56 -5.03
CA PHE A 4 5.02 -8.12 -4.88
C PHE A 4 3.64 -7.52 -4.79
N PHE A 5 3.48 -6.59 -3.85
CA PHE A 5 2.26 -5.81 -3.72
C PHE A 5 2.60 -4.35 -4.03
N THR A 6 1.96 -3.80 -5.05
CA THR A 6 2.20 -2.42 -5.45
C THR A 6 0.94 -1.60 -5.29
N ILE A 7 1.06 -0.39 -4.75
CA ILE A 7 -0.06 0.51 -4.56
C ILE A 7 0.27 1.86 -5.19
N ASP A 8 -0.60 2.32 -6.09
CA ASP A 8 -0.58 3.67 -6.62
C ASP A 8 -1.61 4.47 -5.82
N VAL A 9 -1.19 5.52 -5.15
CA VAL A 9 -2.06 6.34 -4.30
C VAL A 9 -2.30 7.68 -4.96
N TYR A 10 -3.57 8.01 -5.15
CA TYR A 10 -4.01 9.30 -5.72
C TYR A 10 -4.69 10.09 -4.61
N ILE A 11 -4.13 11.25 -4.29
CA ILE A 11 -4.61 12.08 -3.20
C ILE A 11 -5.50 13.19 -3.74
N ASP A 12 -6.74 13.27 -3.24
CA ASP A 12 -7.64 14.36 -3.59
C ASP A 12 -7.26 15.57 -2.75
N LYS A 13 -6.71 16.58 -3.40
CA LYS A 13 -6.22 17.78 -2.72
C LYS A 13 -7.33 18.60 -2.10
N THR A 14 -8.58 18.44 -2.57
CA THR A 14 -9.72 19.15 -1.99
C THR A 14 -10.18 18.52 -0.67
N LYS A 15 -9.96 17.22 -0.51
CA LYS A 15 -10.33 16.49 0.71
C LYS A 15 -9.16 16.36 1.70
N GLY A 16 -7.92 16.59 1.23
CA GLY A 16 -6.72 16.41 2.02
C GLY A 16 -6.40 14.94 2.24
N ARG A 17 -5.42 14.67 3.10
CA ARG A 17 -4.95 13.31 3.39
C ARG A 17 -5.72 12.64 4.53
N GLY A 18 -6.39 13.43 5.38
CA GLY A 18 -7.06 12.90 6.55
C GLY A 18 -6.07 12.19 7.47
N SER A 19 -6.39 10.96 7.88
CA SER A 19 -5.54 10.13 8.73
C SER A 19 -4.61 9.21 7.94
N TYR A 20 -4.50 9.39 6.62
CA TYR A 20 -3.77 8.47 5.75
C TYR A 20 -2.33 8.22 6.19
N ASP A 21 -1.58 9.28 6.50
CA ASP A 21 -0.18 9.14 6.89
C ASP A 21 -0.03 8.37 8.21
N ASP A 22 -0.92 8.59 9.17
CA ASP A 22 -0.92 7.86 10.43
C ASP A 22 -1.25 6.39 10.21
N ASP A 23 -2.22 6.10 9.34
CA ASP A 23 -2.63 4.73 9.04
C ASP A 23 -1.51 3.95 8.35
N ILE A 24 -0.77 4.60 7.44
CA ILE A 24 0.37 3.99 6.77
C ILE A 24 1.45 3.58 7.78
N GLU A 25 1.72 4.40 8.79
CA GLU A 25 2.69 4.06 9.82
C GLU A 25 2.21 2.89 10.68
N LYS A 26 0.91 2.78 10.94
CA LYS A 26 0.33 1.65 11.69
C LYS A 26 0.40 0.35 10.90
N VAL A 27 0.28 0.41 9.58
CA VAL A 27 0.30 -0.77 8.71
C VAL A 27 1.69 -1.39 8.63
N LYS A 28 2.73 -0.57 8.65
CA LYS A 28 4.10 -1.03 8.45
C LYS A 28 4.52 -2.19 9.36
N PRO A 29 4.35 -2.10 10.72
CA PRO A 29 4.75 -3.23 11.57
C PRO A 29 3.92 -4.49 11.32
N ILE A 30 2.67 -4.34 10.90
CA ILE A 30 1.82 -5.48 10.57
C ILE A 30 2.37 -6.20 9.35
N VAL A 31 2.66 -5.46 8.29
CA VAL A 31 3.23 -6.00 7.05
C VAL A 31 4.55 -6.70 7.34
N GLU A 32 5.42 -6.07 8.12
CA GLU A 32 6.72 -6.63 8.45
C GLU A 32 6.61 -7.91 9.28
N SER A 33 5.58 -8.02 10.14
CA SER A 33 5.36 -9.21 10.94
C SER A 33 4.99 -10.44 10.09
N TYR A 34 4.50 -10.23 8.88
CA TYR A 34 4.21 -11.30 7.92
C TYR A 34 5.32 -11.49 6.90
N GLY A 35 6.48 -10.90 7.14
CA GLY A 35 7.65 -11.04 6.27
C GLY A 35 7.69 -10.06 5.12
N GLY A 36 6.80 -9.07 5.10
CA GLY A 36 6.80 -8.04 4.07
C GLY A 36 7.99 -7.09 4.22
N GLU A 37 8.59 -6.75 3.09
CA GLU A 37 9.72 -5.83 3.02
C GLU A 37 9.34 -4.67 2.12
N TYR A 38 9.41 -3.45 2.64
CA TYR A 38 9.14 -2.26 1.85
C TYR A 38 10.33 -1.97 0.94
N LEU A 39 10.12 -2.10 -0.37
CA LEU A 39 11.15 -1.78 -1.36
C LEU A 39 11.11 -0.31 -1.73
N ALA A 40 9.92 0.28 -1.72
CA ALA A 40 9.74 1.71 -1.96
C ALA A 40 8.47 2.17 -1.24
N ARG A 41 8.53 3.38 -0.70
CA ARG A 41 7.37 4.10 -0.15
C ARG A 41 7.71 5.57 -0.26
N THR A 42 7.29 6.18 -1.36
CA THR A 42 7.78 7.52 -1.71
C THR A 42 6.75 8.32 -2.48
N GLU A 43 6.82 9.63 -2.32
CA GLU A 43 6.06 10.58 -3.14
C GLU A 43 6.91 11.15 -4.27
N ASN A 44 8.19 10.77 -4.33
CA ASN A 44 9.08 11.18 -5.41
C ASN A 44 8.88 10.26 -6.62
N VAL A 45 7.80 10.52 -7.35
CA VAL A 45 7.34 9.68 -8.45
C VAL A 45 7.37 10.48 -9.75
N THR A 46 8.00 9.90 -10.78
CA THR A 46 8.01 10.48 -12.12
C THR A 46 7.08 9.65 -13.01
N ALA A 47 5.99 10.25 -13.47
CA ALA A 47 5.03 9.55 -14.32
C ALA A 47 5.46 9.64 -15.78
N LEU A 48 5.42 8.49 -16.45
CA LEU A 48 5.73 8.41 -17.89
C LEU A 48 4.47 8.31 -18.75
N SER A 49 3.34 7.95 -18.12
CA SER A 49 2.07 7.79 -18.82
C SER A 49 1.07 8.84 -18.33
N PRO A 50 0.31 9.50 -19.23
CA PRO A 50 -0.61 10.55 -18.79
C PRO A 50 -1.77 10.04 -17.94
N LEU A 51 -2.13 8.77 -18.06
CA LEU A 51 -3.23 8.18 -17.29
C LEU A 51 -2.79 7.54 -15.99
N ARG A 52 -1.48 7.48 -15.70
CA ARG A 52 -0.96 6.90 -14.48
C ARG A 52 -0.01 7.89 -13.81
N ARG A 53 -0.57 8.75 -12.97
CA ARG A 53 0.17 9.82 -12.29
C ARG A 53 -0.11 9.81 -10.78
N PRO A 54 0.29 8.73 -10.08
CA PRO A 54 0.04 8.65 -8.65
C PRO A 54 0.85 9.68 -7.88
N ASP A 55 0.31 10.12 -6.75
CA ASP A 55 1.00 11.03 -5.83
C ASP A 55 2.02 10.28 -4.99
N ARG A 56 1.77 9.00 -4.71
CA ARG A 56 2.64 8.16 -3.92
C ARG A 56 2.62 6.75 -4.49
N VAL A 57 3.76 6.06 -4.42
CA VAL A 57 3.85 4.65 -4.80
C VAL A 57 4.46 3.87 -3.65
N ILE A 58 3.85 2.72 -3.34
CA ILE A 58 4.35 1.81 -2.33
C ILE A 58 4.57 0.46 -3.00
N ILE A 59 5.76 -0.12 -2.80
CA ILE A 59 6.10 -1.45 -3.31
C ILE A 59 6.58 -2.29 -2.14
N ILE A 60 5.90 -3.43 -1.91
CA ILE A 60 6.21 -4.33 -0.81
C ILE A 60 6.46 -5.71 -1.39
N ARG A 61 7.54 -6.36 -0.94
CA ARG A 61 7.86 -7.73 -1.29
C ARG A 61 7.50 -8.66 -0.15
N PHE A 62 6.73 -9.71 -0.44
CA PHE A 62 6.44 -10.79 0.50
C PHE A 62 7.19 -12.05 0.08
N PRO A 63 7.57 -12.92 1.04
CA PRO A 63 8.27 -14.16 0.70
C PRO A 63 7.41 -15.14 -0.09
N SER A 64 6.07 -15.05 0.03
CA SER A 64 5.14 -15.91 -0.71
C SER A 64 3.77 -15.23 -0.80
N ARG A 65 2.94 -15.71 -1.72
CA ARG A 65 1.55 -15.27 -1.83
C ARG A 65 0.77 -15.61 -0.57
N GLU A 66 1.09 -16.74 0.03
CA GLU A 66 0.44 -17.22 1.25
C GLU A 66 0.63 -16.23 2.40
N LYS A 67 1.84 -15.70 2.56
CA LYS A 67 2.14 -14.69 3.59
C LYS A 67 1.41 -13.38 3.31
N LEU A 68 1.35 -12.96 2.06
CA LEU A 68 0.62 -11.77 1.66
C LEU A 68 -0.87 -11.91 2.01
N ASP A 69 -1.47 -13.03 1.62
CA ASP A 69 -2.90 -13.28 1.88
C ASP A 69 -3.18 -13.31 3.39
N ALA A 70 -2.30 -13.92 4.18
CA ALA A 70 -2.45 -13.96 5.62
C ALA A 70 -2.39 -12.56 6.25
N CYS A 71 -1.49 -11.71 5.76
CA CYS A 71 -1.37 -10.33 6.20
C CYS A 71 -2.67 -9.57 5.93
N PHE A 72 -3.18 -9.67 4.71
CA PHE A 72 -4.37 -8.92 4.30
C PHE A 72 -5.65 -9.45 4.94
N ALA A 73 -5.67 -10.71 5.37
CA ALA A 73 -6.79 -11.31 6.07
C ALA A 73 -6.75 -11.05 7.59
N SER A 74 -5.65 -10.50 8.11
CA SER A 74 -5.53 -10.25 9.54
C SER A 74 -6.50 -9.15 9.99
N ASP A 75 -6.99 -9.27 11.21
CA ASP A 75 -7.95 -8.31 11.76
C ASP A 75 -7.33 -6.92 11.89
N GLU A 76 -6.06 -6.84 12.30
CA GLU A 76 -5.33 -5.59 12.46
C GLU A 76 -5.23 -4.83 11.14
N TYR A 77 -4.90 -5.55 10.06
CA TYR A 77 -4.75 -4.94 8.73
C TYR A 77 -6.11 -4.46 8.20
N ARG A 78 -7.12 -5.31 8.32
CA ARG A 78 -8.47 -5.00 7.80
C ARG A 78 -9.08 -3.81 8.52
N GLN A 79 -8.87 -3.69 9.81
CA GLN A 79 -9.38 -2.57 10.60
C GLN A 79 -8.78 -1.24 10.13
N ILE A 80 -7.46 -1.20 9.91
CA ILE A 80 -6.78 0.01 9.44
C ILE A 80 -7.21 0.36 8.01
N MET A 81 -7.34 -0.63 7.14
CA MET A 81 -7.76 -0.41 5.76
C MET A 81 -9.17 0.14 5.69
N HIS A 82 -10.06 -0.29 6.58
CA HIS A 82 -11.42 0.22 6.64
C HIS A 82 -11.44 1.72 6.99
N GLU A 83 -10.61 2.15 7.92
CA GLU A 83 -10.48 3.55 8.32
C GLU A 83 -9.91 4.42 7.19
N ARG A 84 -9.05 3.87 6.36
CA ARG A 84 -8.31 4.59 5.33
C ARG A 84 -9.07 4.80 4.03
N ILE A 85 -10.12 4.02 3.79
CA ILE A 85 -10.76 3.89 2.48
C ILE A 85 -11.31 5.21 1.92
N ASP A 86 -11.71 6.13 2.79
CA ASP A 86 -12.30 7.41 2.39
C ASP A 86 -11.29 8.55 2.22
N SER A 87 -10.02 8.31 2.58
CA SER A 87 -9.00 9.37 2.59
C SER A 87 -8.32 9.56 1.24
N VAL A 88 -8.11 8.47 0.50
CA VAL A 88 -7.36 8.51 -0.77
C VAL A 88 -7.91 7.44 -1.73
N ASP A 89 -7.64 7.64 -3.03
CA ASP A 89 -7.90 6.64 -4.06
C ASP A 89 -6.64 5.78 -4.21
N ALA A 90 -6.70 4.56 -3.73
CA ALA A 90 -5.57 3.63 -3.78
C ALA A 90 -5.87 2.50 -4.77
N ARG A 91 -4.98 2.31 -5.73
CA ARG A 91 -5.09 1.25 -6.75
C ARG A 91 -3.94 0.30 -6.60
N ALA A 92 -4.26 -0.97 -6.37
CA ALA A 92 -3.26 -1.97 -6.00
C ALA A 92 -3.20 -3.13 -6.98
N LEU A 93 -1.99 -3.70 -7.09
CA LEU A 93 -1.74 -4.89 -7.89
C LEU A 93 -0.95 -5.89 -7.04
N ILE A 94 -1.20 -7.17 -7.30
CA ILE A 94 -0.36 -8.24 -6.78
C ILE A 94 0.35 -8.88 -7.96
N VAL A 95 1.67 -8.94 -7.91
CA VAL A 95 2.50 -9.52 -8.98
C VAL A 95 3.30 -10.66 -8.39
N GLU A 96 3.16 -11.85 -8.98
CA GLU A 96 3.88 -13.04 -8.54
C GLU A 96 4.91 -13.45 -9.59
N GLU A 97 6.10 -13.86 -9.11
CA GLU A 97 7.14 -14.42 -9.99
C GLU A 97 7.18 -15.93 -9.85
#